data_1ae7b18408d43dead502079492c3fb65
#
_entry.id   1ae7b18408d43dead502079492c3fb65
#
_cell.length_a   1.000
_cell.length_b   1.000
_cell.length_c   1.000
_cell.angle_alpha   90.00
_cell.angle_beta   90.00
_cell.angle_gamma   90.00
#
_symmetry.space_group_name_H-M   'P 1'
#
loop_
_entity.id
_entity.type
_entity.pdbx_description
1 polymer ?
#
loop_
_entity_poly.entity_id
_entity_poly.type
_entity_poly.pdbx_seq_one_letter_code
_entity_poly.pdbx_strand_id
1 'polypeptide(L)'
;DTDGRLVGVPYYDAAYHGEMDKSKWGLHEVAQMCNYYGSVWANWDPKAPSFEDYVGAYAPSIRHCFQSTDGEDNGIELFNPVVKWRIPTNWKFPGFSFAGDAAHGAMTHRSINVAAIGPQGSMEGGSRTPMRAPFPSRAFSVGDHDLGHGGQNTIYDQTGARPYMDTWQSIPEVDEYFRKTAEAKQKKYAGQHLPPGGHGGGHFCIFPTVIIDHWRLLSWHPHGVGATESWRMYPVDKNAPKVVRDALRRYAMRYCGPAGMTESDDMENWNYCHPASMGTIAQRLPYNFEMGLGHEQTDERWPEMTLNYRISEEPARARFSRWLEFMEAGSWDDLYPVKKKK
;
A
#
# COMPACT_ATOMS: atom_id res chain seq x y z
N ASP A 1 -22.03 -10.58 -24.29
CA ASP A 1 -23.16 -10.15 -23.47
C ASP A 1 -22.69 -9.85 -22.04
N THR A 2 -23.56 -9.30 -21.24
CA THR A 2 -23.25 -8.94 -19.84
C THR A 2 -23.01 -10.14 -18.94
N ASP A 3 -23.42 -11.34 -19.36
CA ASP A 3 -23.14 -12.62 -18.71
C ASP A 3 -21.86 -13.32 -19.21
N GLY A 4 -21.09 -12.65 -20.04
CA GLY A 4 -19.83 -13.18 -20.59
C GLY A 4 -19.99 -14.06 -21.84
N ARG A 5 -21.21 -14.41 -22.26
CA ARG A 5 -21.43 -15.23 -23.47
C ARG A 5 -21.00 -14.50 -24.74
N LEU A 6 -20.42 -15.25 -25.68
CA LEU A 6 -20.16 -14.75 -27.02
C LEU A 6 -21.45 -14.75 -27.83
N VAL A 7 -22.00 -13.57 -28.11
CA VAL A 7 -23.25 -13.42 -28.87
C VAL A 7 -23.02 -13.07 -30.34
N GLY A 8 -22.00 -12.33 -30.65
CA GLY A 8 -21.68 -11.90 -32.00
C GLY A 8 -20.20 -12.05 -32.36
N VAL A 9 -19.95 -12.41 -33.58
CA VAL A 9 -18.60 -12.55 -34.15
C VAL A 9 -18.57 -11.79 -35.46
N PRO A 10 -17.68 -10.83 -35.67
CA PRO A 10 -17.50 -10.18 -36.94
C PRO A 10 -17.17 -11.18 -38.02
N TYR A 11 -17.80 -11.00 -39.18
CA TYR A 11 -17.61 -11.88 -40.34
C TYR A 11 -17.88 -13.37 -40.06
N TYR A 12 -18.82 -13.68 -39.15
CA TYR A 12 -19.11 -15.05 -38.74
C TYR A 12 -19.34 -16.00 -39.91
N ASP A 13 -20.17 -15.61 -40.88
CA ASP A 13 -20.48 -16.44 -42.06
C ASP A 13 -19.32 -16.44 -43.06
N ALA A 14 -18.65 -15.31 -43.29
CA ALA A 14 -17.62 -15.18 -44.30
C ALA A 14 -16.26 -15.79 -43.86
N ALA A 15 -15.90 -15.67 -42.61
CA ALA A 15 -14.62 -16.12 -42.07
C ALA A 15 -14.69 -17.47 -41.37
N TYR A 16 -15.80 -17.74 -40.67
CA TYR A 16 -16.00 -18.98 -39.93
C TYR A 16 -17.04 -19.92 -40.58
N HIS A 17 -17.56 -19.55 -41.74
CA HIS A 17 -18.56 -20.32 -42.51
C HIS A 17 -19.80 -20.71 -41.70
N GLY A 18 -20.11 -19.96 -40.65
CA GLY A 18 -21.20 -20.27 -39.72
C GLY A 18 -20.93 -21.45 -38.77
N GLU A 19 -19.73 -22.03 -38.79
CA GLU A 19 -19.41 -23.29 -38.13
C GLU A 19 -18.78 -23.14 -36.74
N MET A 20 -18.36 -21.92 -36.35
CA MET A 20 -17.76 -21.70 -35.04
C MET A 20 -18.78 -21.94 -33.93
N ASP A 21 -18.45 -22.84 -33.04
CA ASP A 21 -19.27 -23.10 -31.85
C ASP A 21 -19.09 -21.97 -30.79
N LYS A 22 -19.99 -21.01 -30.80
CA LYS A 22 -19.94 -19.84 -29.92
C LYS A 22 -20.01 -20.19 -28.44
N SER A 23 -20.56 -21.37 -28.08
CA SER A 23 -20.66 -21.79 -26.69
C SER A 23 -19.32 -22.09 -26.03
N LYS A 24 -18.28 -22.33 -26.85
CA LYS A 24 -16.91 -22.58 -26.39
C LYS A 24 -16.07 -21.31 -26.22
N TRP A 25 -16.61 -20.18 -26.63
CA TRP A 25 -15.89 -18.92 -26.66
C TRP A 25 -16.69 -17.82 -25.96
N GLY A 26 -16.07 -17.18 -25.04
CA GLY A 26 -16.68 -16.12 -24.25
C GLY A 26 -15.63 -15.52 -23.31
N LEU A 27 -16.07 -14.71 -22.40
CA LEU A 27 -15.22 -14.24 -21.30
C LEU A 27 -15.07 -15.35 -20.27
N HIS A 28 -13.89 -15.51 -19.74
CA HIS A 28 -13.67 -16.41 -18.61
C HIS A 28 -14.10 -15.72 -17.33
N GLU A 29 -14.96 -16.41 -16.58
CA GLU A 29 -15.38 -15.93 -15.25
C GLU A 29 -14.29 -16.24 -14.23
N VAL A 30 -13.96 -15.28 -13.39
CA VAL A 30 -13.06 -15.50 -12.25
C VAL A 30 -13.73 -16.37 -11.22
N ALA A 31 -12.99 -17.29 -10.61
CA ALA A 31 -13.53 -18.25 -9.66
C ALA A 31 -14.07 -17.60 -8.38
N GLN A 32 -13.43 -16.51 -7.95
CA GLN A 32 -13.84 -15.74 -6.78
C GLN A 32 -13.72 -14.25 -7.07
N MET A 33 -14.71 -13.49 -6.61
CA MET A 33 -14.72 -12.02 -6.69
C MET A 33 -15.30 -11.44 -5.42
N CYS A 34 -14.67 -10.38 -4.91
CA CYS A 34 -15.14 -9.61 -3.78
C CYS A 34 -15.16 -8.12 -4.14
N ASN A 35 -16.27 -7.46 -3.82
CA ASN A 35 -16.33 -6.00 -3.82
C ASN A 35 -16.18 -5.52 -2.37
N TYR A 36 -15.03 -5.00 -2.04
CA TYR A 36 -14.72 -4.53 -0.70
C TYR A 36 -14.63 -3.00 -0.70
N TYR A 37 -15.67 -2.35 -0.23
CA TYR A 37 -15.82 -0.88 -0.18
C TYR A 37 -15.54 -0.18 -1.52
N GLY A 38 -16.01 -0.76 -2.62
CA GLY A 38 -15.85 -0.22 -3.98
C GLY A 38 -14.54 -0.63 -4.67
N SER A 39 -13.64 -1.31 -3.99
CA SER A 39 -12.51 -1.99 -4.62
C SER A 39 -12.87 -3.42 -5.00
N VAL A 40 -12.51 -3.83 -6.21
CA VAL A 40 -12.81 -5.18 -6.71
C VAL A 40 -11.56 -6.04 -6.64
N TRP A 41 -11.69 -7.16 -5.95
CA TRP A 41 -10.65 -8.17 -5.77
C TRP A 41 -11.11 -9.47 -6.42
N ALA A 42 -10.21 -10.16 -7.10
CA ALA A 42 -10.56 -11.38 -7.81
C ALA A 42 -9.44 -12.42 -7.71
N ASN A 43 -9.83 -13.70 -7.75
CA ASN A 43 -8.90 -14.81 -7.78
C ASN A 43 -9.38 -15.86 -8.79
N TRP A 44 -8.46 -16.40 -9.57
CA TRP A 44 -8.74 -17.47 -10.53
C TRP A 44 -8.86 -18.85 -9.89
N ASP A 45 -8.31 -19.03 -8.69
CA ASP A 45 -8.34 -20.31 -7.98
C ASP A 45 -9.58 -20.42 -7.09
N PRO A 46 -10.50 -21.37 -7.36
CA PRO A 46 -11.68 -21.58 -6.53
C PRO A 46 -11.37 -22.09 -5.11
N LYS A 47 -10.15 -22.60 -4.89
CA LYS A 47 -9.71 -23.08 -3.58
C LYS A 47 -9.00 -22.03 -2.74
N ALA A 48 -8.74 -20.86 -3.30
CA ALA A 48 -8.14 -19.78 -2.55
C ALA A 48 -9.04 -19.36 -1.37
N PRO A 49 -8.48 -18.83 -0.27
CA PRO A 49 -9.27 -18.25 0.80
C PRO A 49 -10.14 -17.10 0.29
N SER A 50 -11.19 -16.78 1.01
CA SER A 50 -11.94 -15.55 0.74
C SER A 50 -11.03 -14.32 0.88
N PHE A 51 -11.40 -13.20 0.24
CA PHE A 51 -10.64 -11.97 0.41
C PHE A 51 -10.55 -11.53 1.88
N GLU A 52 -11.63 -11.71 2.64
CA GLU A 52 -11.69 -11.35 4.05
C GLU A 52 -10.77 -12.23 4.91
N ASP A 53 -10.73 -13.53 4.65
CA ASP A 53 -9.78 -14.44 5.30
C ASP A 53 -8.33 -14.11 4.91
N TYR A 54 -8.13 -13.72 3.64
CA TYR A 54 -6.79 -13.35 3.15
C TYR A 54 -6.24 -12.10 3.81
N VAL A 55 -7.07 -11.09 4.04
CA VAL A 55 -6.64 -9.84 4.67
C VAL A 55 -6.72 -9.87 6.20
N GLY A 56 -7.48 -10.80 6.76
CA GLY A 56 -7.55 -11.07 8.20
C GLY A 56 -7.79 -9.82 9.05
N ALA A 57 -7.00 -9.66 10.10
CA ALA A 57 -7.10 -8.54 11.03
C ALA A 57 -6.92 -7.15 10.39
N TYR A 58 -6.43 -7.08 9.16
CA TYR A 58 -6.28 -5.82 8.43
C TYR A 58 -7.53 -5.36 7.67
N ALA A 59 -8.58 -6.15 7.61
CA ALA A 59 -9.83 -5.79 6.93
C ALA A 59 -10.37 -4.41 7.36
N PRO A 60 -10.42 -4.05 8.66
CA PRO A 60 -10.84 -2.72 9.09
C PRO A 60 -9.90 -1.61 8.61
N SER A 61 -8.59 -1.86 8.56
CA SER A 61 -7.60 -0.89 8.07
C SER A 61 -7.82 -0.58 6.59
N ILE A 62 -8.10 -1.60 5.79
CA ILE A 62 -8.41 -1.45 4.36
C ILE A 62 -9.70 -0.63 4.17
N ARG A 63 -10.74 -0.92 4.95
CA ARG A 63 -11.98 -0.14 4.92
C ARG A 63 -11.71 1.35 5.11
N HIS A 64 -10.91 1.71 6.11
CA HIS A 64 -10.59 3.11 6.37
C HIS A 64 -9.87 3.81 5.21
N CYS A 65 -9.11 3.06 4.40
CA CYS A 65 -8.45 3.62 3.23
C CYS A 65 -9.43 3.99 2.10
N PHE A 66 -10.61 3.38 2.08
CA PHE A 66 -11.66 3.65 1.08
C PHE A 66 -12.75 4.61 1.57
N GLN A 67 -12.67 5.08 2.80
CA GLN A 67 -13.52 6.15 3.30
C GLN A 67 -13.04 7.51 2.79
N SER A 68 -13.92 8.49 2.75
CA SER A 68 -13.55 9.89 2.53
C SER A 68 -12.72 10.44 3.71
N THR A 69 -12.06 11.56 3.50
CA THR A 69 -11.14 12.15 4.50
C THR A 69 -11.82 12.57 5.80
N ASP A 70 -13.13 12.79 5.78
CA ASP A 70 -13.97 13.02 6.96
C ASP A 70 -14.35 11.73 7.72
N GLY A 71 -13.96 10.57 7.18
CA GLY A 71 -14.26 9.27 7.75
C GLY A 71 -15.65 8.73 7.39
N GLU A 72 -16.37 9.37 6.48
CA GLU A 72 -17.67 8.88 6.01
C GLU A 72 -17.51 7.85 4.88
N ASP A 73 -18.51 6.98 4.74
CA ASP A 73 -18.55 5.97 3.66
C ASP A 73 -19.01 6.58 2.31
N ASN A 74 -18.77 7.88 2.10
CA ASN A 74 -19.05 8.57 0.83
C ASN A 74 -18.15 8.07 -0.31
N GLY A 75 -17.08 7.44 0.06
CA GLY A 75 -16.15 6.82 -0.85
C GLY A 75 -15.18 7.79 -1.51
N ILE A 76 -14.23 7.17 -2.17
CA ILE A 76 -13.20 7.82 -2.95
C ILE A 76 -13.40 7.52 -4.44
N GLU A 77 -12.77 8.30 -5.29
CA GLU A 77 -12.60 8.01 -6.71
C GLU A 77 -11.16 8.27 -7.13
N LEU A 78 -10.76 7.72 -8.25
CA LEU A 78 -9.45 8.01 -8.81
C LEU A 78 -9.53 9.28 -9.65
N PHE A 79 -8.67 10.26 -9.40
CA PHE A 79 -8.72 11.55 -10.12
C PHE A 79 -7.94 11.54 -11.44
N ASN A 80 -7.27 10.43 -11.78
CA ASN A 80 -6.54 10.25 -13.03
C ASN A 80 -6.48 8.78 -13.43
N PRO A 81 -6.11 8.46 -14.67
CA PRO A 81 -5.80 7.10 -15.08
C PRO A 81 -4.69 6.48 -14.25
N VAL A 82 -4.62 5.16 -14.23
CA VAL A 82 -3.52 4.42 -13.62
C VAL A 82 -2.21 4.81 -14.30
N VAL A 83 -1.25 5.29 -13.52
CA VAL A 83 0.10 5.60 -13.98
C VAL A 83 0.96 4.35 -13.85
N LYS A 84 1.63 3.95 -14.92
CA LYS A 84 2.43 2.73 -14.96
C LYS A 84 3.81 3.01 -15.51
N TRP A 85 4.81 2.35 -14.92
CA TRP A 85 6.18 2.36 -15.45
C TRP A 85 6.95 1.13 -14.99
N ARG A 86 8.04 0.82 -15.68
CA ARG A 86 8.92 -0.30 -15.34
C ARG A 86 10.15 0.18 -14.59
N ILE A 87 10.57 -0.64 -13.65
CA ILE A 87 11.75 -0.45 -12.83
C ILE A 87 12.63 -1.69 -13.01
N PRO A 88 13.92 -1.58 -13.34
CA PRO A 88 14.82 -2.72 -13.50
C PRO A 88 15.27 -3.27 -12.13
N THR A 89 14.31 -3.74 -11.36
CA THR A 89 14.54 -4.30 -10.02
C THR A 89 13.60 -5.47 -9.73
N ASN A 90 13.97 -6.33 -8.81
CA ASN A 90 13.07 -7.35 -8.29
C ASN A 90 11.98 -6.72 -7.43
N TRP A 91 10.75 -7.18 -7.58
CA TRP A 91 9.57 -6.66 -6.87
C TRP A 91 9.70 -6.66 -5.35
N LYS A 92 10.55 -7.50 -4.79
CA LYS A 92 10.78 -7.57 -3.34
C LYS A 92 11.43 -6.31 -2.78
N PHE A 93 12.27 -5.60 -3.56
CA PHE A 93 12.88 -4.35 -3.11
C PHE A 93 11.86 -3.25 -2.86
N PRO A 94 11.04 -2.82 -3.84
CA PRO A 94 10.01 -1.83 -3.57
C PRO A 94 8.94 -2.35 -2.61
N GLY A 95 8.60 -3.64 -2.69
CA GLY A 95 7.67 -4.25 -1.76
C GLY A 95 8.14 -4.19 -0.31
N PHE A 96 9.44 -4.40 -0.04
CA PHE A 96 10.03 -4.25 1.27
C PHE A 96 10.07 -2.79 1.71
N SER A 97 10.56 -1.90 0.85
CA SER A 97 10.69 -0.48 1.17
C SER A 97 9.37 0.13 1.64
N PHE A 98 8.27 -0.14 0.93
CA PHE A 98 6.95 0.35 1.30
C PHE A 98 6.29 -0.41 2.45
N ALA A 99 6.64 -1.67 2.67
CA ALA A 99 6.08 -2.43 3.78
C ALA A 99 6.61 -1.94 5.14
N GLY A 100 7.87 -1.57 5.22
CA GLY A 100 8.42 -1.29 6.55
C GLY A 100 9.76 -0.59 6.65
N ASP A 101 10.39 -0.21 5.56
CA ASP A 101 11.65 0.52 5.63
C ASP A 101 11.43 2.01 5.93
N ALA A 102 11.27 2.34 7.21
CA ALA A 102 11.21 3.73 7.64
C ALA A 102 12.60 4.39 7.69
N ALA A 103 13.66 3.61 7.70
CA ALA A 103 15.02 4.12 7.88
C ALA A 103 15.53 4.89 6.65
N HIS A 104 15.16 4.45 5.44
CA HIS A 104 15.62 5.06 4.20
C HIS A 104 15.18 6.53 4.06
N GLY A 105 14.01 6.88 4.59
CA GLY A 105 13.40 8.20 4.37
C GLY A 105 14.28 9.37 4.78
N ALA A 106 15.05 9.23 5.85
CA ALA A 106 15.96 10.28 6.31
C ALA A 106 17.22 10.47 5.43
N MET A 107 17.60 9.42 4.72
CA MET A 107 18.82 9.41 3.88
C MET A 107 18.47 9.60 2.42
N THR A 108 17.59 8.76 1.89
CA THR A 108 17.19 8.73 0.49
C THR A 108 16.48 10.01 0.08
N HIS A 109 15.56 10.52 0.92
CA HIS A 109 14.78 11.72 0.62
C HIS A 109 15.34 13.01 1.24
N ARG A 110 16.61 13.03 1.59
CA ARG A 110 17.23 14.20 2.22
C ARG A 110 17.20 15.45 1.31
N SER A 111 17.30 15.27 0.01
CA SER A 111 17.24 16.34 -0.97
C SER A 111 15.95 17.15 -0.87
N ILE A 112 14.82 16.51 -0.66
CA ILE A 112 13.51 17.14 -0.50
C ILE A 112 13.48 18.00 0.76
N ASN A 113 14.05 17.50 1.84
CA ASN A 113 14.13 18.22 3.09
C ASN A 113 15.02 19.48 2.97
N VAL A 114 16.14 19.35 2.27
CA VAL A 114 17.04 20.49 2.01
C VAL A 114 16.36 21.54 1.13
N ALA A 115 15.63 21.11 0.12
CA ALA A 115 14.91 22.00 -0.79
C ALA A 115 13.61 22.59 -0.20
N ALA A 116 13.18 22.13 0.97
CA ALA A 116 11.94 22.54 1.65
C ALA A 116 10.69 22.39 0.77
N ILE A 117 10.64 21.37 -0.09
CA ILE A 117 9.57 21.12 -1.07
C ILE A 117 8.82 19.80 -0.81
N GLY A 118 9.04 19.23 0.35
CA GLY A 118 8.33 18.03 0.79
C GLY A 118 6.82 18.22 0.95
N PRO A 119 6.08 17.12 1.16
CA PRO A 119 4.63 17.17 1.27
C PRO A 119 4.13 17.89 2.52
N GLN A 120 4.96 18.04 3.51
CA GLN A 120 4.62 18.63 4.80
C GLN A 120 4.94 20.14 4.88
N GLY A 121 4.97 20.80 3.72
CA GLY A 121 5.33 22.21 3.67
C GLY A 121 6.81 22.43 3.97
N SER A 122 7.14 23.59 4.50
CA SER A 122 8.50 23.85 4.95
C SER A 122 8.83 22.82 6.03
N MET A 123 9.74 21.96 5.73
CA MET A 123 10.35 21.05 6.69
C MET A 123 11.26 21.83 7.66
N GLU A 124 10.81 22.99 8.11
CA GLU A 124 11.59 23.85 9.01
C GLU A 124 12.03 23.11 10.27
N GLY A 125 11.26 22.11 10.68
CA GLY A 125 11.66 21.21 11.77
C GLY A 125 12.29 19.89 11.30
N GLY A 126 12.07 19.46 10.07
CA GLY A 126 12.36 18.09 9.64
C GLY A 126 13.79 17.86 9.19
N SER A 127 14.37 18.80 8.45
CA SER A 127 15.71 18.62 7.88
C SER A 127 16.85 18.75 8.89
N ARG A 128 16.60 19.42 10.00
CA ARG A 128 17.59 19.66 11.05
C ARG A 128 17.33 18.85 12.32
N THR A 129 16.22 18.13 12.38
CA THR A 129 15.97 17.23 13.50
C THR A 129 16.93 16.06 13.36
N PRO A 130 17.85 15.88 14.31
CA PRO A 130 18.72 14.72 14.29
C PRO A 130 17.86 13.46 14.21
N MET A 131 18.37 12.40 13.57
CA MET A 131 17.71 11.07 13.58
C MET A 131 17.37 10.56 14.99
N ARG A 132 17.74 11.30 16.01
CA ARG A 132 17.45 11.04 17.43
C ARG A 132 16.20 11.74 17.97
N ALA A 133 15.49 12.52 17.17
CA ALA A 133 14.19 13.01 17.64
C ALA A 133 13.30 11.80 17.90
N PRO A 134 12.76 11.64 19.09
CA PRO A 134 11.86 10.54 19.36
C PRO A 134 10.69 10.69 18.40
N PHE A 135 10.46 9.65 17.58
CA PHE A 135 9.20 9.52 16.89
C PHE A 135 8.09 9.63 17.92
N PRO A 136 6.93 10.18 17.58
CA PRO A 136 5.80 10.17 18.47
C PRO A 136 5.68 8.76 19.08
N SER A 137 5.53 8.67 20.37
CA SER A 137 5.53 7.42 21.16
C SER A 137 4.52 6.36 20.69
N ARG A 138 3.85 6.59 19.57
CA ARG A 138 2.74 5.83 18.99
C ARG A 138 2.93 5.52 17.51
N ALA A 139 4.11 5.75 16.96
CA ALA A 139 4.44 5.33 15.60
C ALA A 139 5.14 3.97 15.67
N PHE A 140 4.54 2.98 15.03
CA PHE A 140 5.02 1.61 15.03
C PHE A 140 5.24 1.13 13.60
N SER A 141 6.15 0.18 13.43
CA SER A 141 6.10 -0.78 12.34
C SER A 141 5.26 -1.97 12.79
N VAL A 142 4.49 -2.52 11.90
CA VAL A 142 3.53 -3.58 12.18
C VAL A 142 3.74 -4.72 11.20
N GLY A 143 3.92 -5.93 11.71
CA GLY A 143 4.04 -7.15 10.94
C GLY A 143 2.98 -8.17 11.34
N ASP A 144 2.41 -8.83 10.37
CA ASP A 144 1.58 -10.01 10.55
C ASP A 144 2.37 -11.23 10.06
N HIS A 145 2.86 -12.01 10.98
CA HIS A 145 3.68 -13.19 10.66
C HIS A 145 2.88 -14.34 10.08
N ASP A 146 1.57 -14.33 10.24
CA ASP A 146 0.71 -15.39 9.74
C ASP A 146 0.27 -15.13 8.29
N LEU A 147 0.04 -13.84 7.92
CA LEU A 147 -0.45 -13.47 6.60
C LEU A 147 0.59 -12.71 5.76
N GLY A 148 1.70 -12.27 6.35
CA GLY A 148 2.75 -11.50 5.67
C GLY A 148 2.37 -10.06 5.38
N HIS A 149 1.26 -9.58 5.91
CA HIS A 149 0.85 -8.19 5.82
C HIS A 149 1.65 -7.32 6.77
N GLY A 150 1.64 -6.03 6.57
CA GLY A 150 2.34 -5.13 7.46
C GLY A 150 2.48 -3.74 6.92
N GLY A 151 3.15 -2.90 7.69
CA GLY A 151 3.36 -1.53 7.28
C GLY A 151 3.98 -0.68 8.37
N GLN A 152 4.13 0.59 8.03
CA GLN A 152 4.48 1.63 8.97
C GLN A 152 3.20 2.35 9.37
N ASN A 153 2.84 2.28 10.64
CA ASN A 153 1.57 2.78 11.12
C ASN A 153 1.73 3.68 12.32
N THR A 154 0.86 4.66 12.42
CA THR A 154 0.69 5.42 13.64
C THR A 154 -0.62 4.99 14.29
N ILE A 155 -0.54 4.56 15.54
CA ILE A 155 -1.72 4.25 16.34
C ILE A 155 -2.12 5.51 17.09
N TYR A 156 -3.34 5.95 16.87
CA TYR A 156 -3.89 7.14 17.53
C TYR A 156 -4.80 6.72 18.67
N ASP A 157 -4.55 7.23 19.90
CA ASP A 157 -5.23 6.75 21.09
C ASP A 157 -6.60 7.29 21.20
N GLN A 158 -7.20 8.11 20.73
CA GLN A 158 -8.52 8.59 21.11
C GLN A 158 -9.47 8.87 19.96
N THR A 159 -8.94 9.28 18.87
CA THR A 159 -9.76 9.76 17.77
C THR A 159 -9.41 9.12 16.45
N GLY A 160 -8.26 8.44 16.35
CA GLY A 160 -7.72 7.92 15.10
C GLY A 160 -7.57 8.97 14.01
N ALA A 161 -7.83 10.22 14.32
CA ALA A 161 -7.68 11.30 13.39
C ALA A 161 -6.22 11.75 13.39
N ARG A 162 -5.65 11.86 12.20
CA ARG A 162 -4.37 12.54 12.05
C ARG A 162 -4.56 14.00 12.38
N PRO A 163 -3.67 14.63 13.14
CA PRO A 163 -3.64 16.06 13.25
C PRO A 163 -3.60 16.69 11.85
N TYR A 164 -4.31 17.76 11.67
CA TYR A 164 -4.25 18.56 10.47
C TYR A 164 -2.79 18.85 10.08
N MET A 165 -2.49 18.70 8.78
CA MET A 165 -1.16 18.98 8.25
C MET A 165 -1.15 20.31 7.53
N ASP A 166 -0.20 21.15 7.89
CA ASP A 166 0.00 22.50 7.33
C ASP A 166 0.43 22.53 5.86
N THR A 167 0.43 21.38 5.20
CA THR A 167 0.91 21.21 3.81
C THR A 167 0.19 22.11 2.80
N TRP A 168 -1.02 22.50 3.10
CA TRP A 168 -1.92 23.17 2.18
C TRP A 168 -2.16 24.64 2.51
N GLN A 169 -1.49 25.19 3.53
CA GLN A 169 -1.70 26.56 4.01
C GLN A 169 -1.55 27.63 2.91
N SER A 170 -0.76 27.35 1.88
CA SER A 170 -0.61 28.27 0.75
C SER A 170 -1.82 28.34 -0.18
N ILE A 171 -2.81 27.48 -0.01
CA ILE A 171 -4.03 27.42 -0.81
C ILE A 171 -5.22 27.40 0.16
N PRO A 172 -5.78 28.55 0.52
CA PRO A 172 -6.76 28.67 1.61
C PRO A 172 -7.96 27.73 1.52
N GLU A 173 -8.51 27.53 0.32
CA GLU A 173 -9.67 26.65 0.13
C GLU A 173 -9.31 25.16 0.34
N VAL A 174 -8.10 24.77 -0.01
CA VAL A 174 -7.60 23.40 0.21
C VAL A 174 -7.30 23.18 1.67
N ASP A 175 -6.68 24.16 2.30
CA ASP A 175 -6.40 24.19 3.73
C ASP A 175 -7.69 24.02 4.54
N GLU A 176 -8.69 24.86 4.25
CA GLU A 176 -9.98 24.81 4.93
C GLU A 176 -10.69 23.46 4.73
N TYR A 177 -10.63 22.90 3.53
CA TYR A 177 -11.20 21.58 3.24
C TYR A 177 -10.61 20.50 4.14
N PHE A 178 -9.29 20.38 4.18
CA PHE A 178 -8.63 19.34 4.99
C PHE A 178 -8.78 19.58 6.50
N ARG A 179 -8.82 20.83 6.92
CA ARG A 179 -9.08 21.15 8.34
C ARG A 179 -10.50 20.71 8.74
N LYS A 180 -11.51 21.05 7.95
CA LYS A 180 -12.90 20.64 8.20
C LYS A 180 -13.09 19.13 8.20
N THR A 181 -12.50 18.43 7.22
CA THR A 181 -12.62 16.98 7.16
C THR A 181 -11.89 16.29 8.31
N ALA A 182 -10.73 16.81 8.72
CA ALA A 182 -10.03 16.32 9.90
C ALA A 182 -10.83 16.50 11.19
N GLU A 183 -11.44 17.68 11.39
CA GLU A 183 -12.31 17.96 12.54
C GLU A 183 -13.56 17.05 12.55
N ALA A 184 -14.18 16.85 11.40
CA ALA A 184 -15.35 15.97 11.26
C ALA A 184 -14.99 14.52 11.60
N LYS A 185 -13.87 14.02 11.08
CA LYS A 185 -13.36 12.71 11.38
C LYS A 185 -13.03 12.54 12.86
N GLN A 186 -12.36 13.52 13.44
CA GLN A 186 -12.04 13.53 14.87
C GLN A 186 -13.30 13.44 15.73
N LYS A 187 -14.34 14.21 15.40
CA LYS A 187 -15.62 14.16 16.08
C LYS A 187 -16.31 12.81 15.93
N LYS A 188 -16.30 12.24 14.73
CA LYS A 188 -16.94 10.94 14.44
C LYS A 188 -16.33 9.80 15.24
N TYR A 189 -15.03 9.76 15.35
CA TYR A 189 -14.29 8.69 16.01
C TYR A 189 -13.83 9.01 17.43
N ALA A 190 -14.39 10.07 18.03
CA ALA A 190 -14.07 10.43 19.41
C ALA A 190 -14.33 9.25 20.37
N GLY A 191 -13.33 8.90 21.16
CA GLY A 191 -13.41 7.80 22.11
C GLY A 191 -13.30 6.39 21.49
N GLN A 192 -13.09 6.29 20.17
CA GLN A 192 -12.89 5.01 19.48
C GLN A 192 -11.41 4.79 19.18
N HIS A 193 -11.01 3.51 19.17
CA HIS A 193 -9.69 3.10 18.69
C HIS A 193 -9.80 2.68 17.24
N LEU A 194 -9.12 3.40 16.36
CA LEU A 194 -9.04 3.00 14.96
C LEU A 194 -7.90 2.01 14.76
N PRO A 195 -8.08 1.04 13.85
CA PRO A 195 -7.05 0.05 13.56
C PRO A 195 -5.79 0.70 12.99
N PRO A 196 -4.63 0.05 13.11
CA PRO A 196 -3.39 0.51 12.48
C PRO A 196 -3.57 0.68 10.97
N GLY A 197 -2.95 1.69 10.42
CA GLY A 197 -3.14 2.05 9.01
C GLY A 197 -4.33 2.98 8.78
N GLY A 198 -4.62 3.26 7.55
CA GLY A 198 -5.69 4.20 7.19
C GLY A 198 -5.27 5.66 7.30
N HIS A 199 -6.24 6.55 7.35
CA HIS A 199 -6.08 8.01 7.23
C HIS A 199 -5.22 8.70 8.28
N GLY A 200 -4.16 8.12 8.73
CA GLY A 200 -3.39 8.71 9.82
C GLY A 200 -1.90 8.79 9.59
N GLY A 201 -1.42 8.23 8.57
CA GLY A 201 -0.01 8.24 8.25
C GLY A 201 0.63 6.89 8.45
N GLY A 202 1.06 6.36 7.37
CA GLY A 202 1.72 5.10 7.25
C GLY A 202 1.32 4.43 5.97
N HIS A 203 2.12 3.49 5.58
CA HIS A 203 1.85 2.61 4.46
C HIS A 203 1.34 1.30 5.01
N PHE A 204 0.31 0.78 4.39
CA PHE A 204 -0.22 -0.53 4.67
C PHE A 204 0.00 -1.44 3.46
N CYS A 205 0.68 -2.55 3.67
CA CYS A 205 1.00 -3.50 2.62
C CYS A 205 0.17 -4.78 2.77
N ILE A 206 -0.63 -5.07 1.76
CA ILE A 206 -1.23 -6.39 1.58
C ILE A 206 -0.22 -7.23 0.82
N PHE A 207 0.24 -8.32 1.45
CA PHE A 207 1.13 -9.26 0.80
C PHE A 207 0.48 -9.82 -0.49
N PRO A 208 1.18 -9.99 -1.59
CA PRO A 208 2.60 -9.74 -1.77
C PRO A 208 2.96 -8.33 -2.29
N THR A 209 2.06 -7.59 -2.95
CA THR A 209 2.50 -6.46 -3.78
C THR A 209 1.61 -5.23 -3.71
N VAL A 210 0.51 -5.28 -2.99
CA VAL A 210 -0.42 -4.15 -2.93
C VAL A 210 -0.13 -3.29 -1.71
N ILE A 211 -0.05 -1.98 -1.92
CA ILE A 211 0.12 -1.01 -0.86
C ILE A 211 -1.00 0.01 -0.93
N ILE A 212 -1.56 0.28 0.22
CA ILE A 212 -2.62 1.26 0.38
C ILE A 212 -2.13 2.30 1.38
N ASP A 213 -2.11 3.53 0.96
CA ASP A 213 -1.98 4.65 1.86
C ASP A 213 -3.06 5.70 1.57
N HIS A 214 -3.05 6.75 2.34
CA HIS A 214 -4.07 7.79 2.26
C HIS A 214 -4.17 8.48 0.88
N TRP A 215 -3.06 8.55 0.15
CA TRP A 215 -2.96 9.29 -1.10
C TRP A 215 -2.72 8.41 -2.31
N ARG A 216 -2.43 7.12 -2.10
CA ARG A 216 -2.00 6.22 -3.16
C ARG A 216 -2.53 4.81 -2.95
N LEU A 217 -2.90 4.20 -4.05
CA LEU A 217 -3.03 2.76 -4.19
C LEU A 217 -1.92 2.32 -5.14
N LEU A 218 -1.07 1.43 -4.67
CA LEU A 218 0.12 1.01 -5.40
C LEU A 218 0.09 -0.50 -5.61
N SER A 219 0.63 -0.95 -6.73
CA SER A 219 0.92 -2.36 -6.92
C SER A 219 2.26 -2.54 -7.64
N TRP A 220 2.99 -3.56 -7.21
CA TRP A 220 4.29 -3.91 -7.75
C TRP A 220 4.17 -5.25 -8.48
N HIS A 221 3.94 -5.21 -9.79
CA HIS A 221 3.78 -6.41 -10.59
C HIS A 221 5.13 -6.97 -11.01
N PRO A 222 5.47 -8.21 -10.62
CA PRO A 222 6.66 -8.88 -11.11
C PRO A 222 6.63 -9.00 -12.64
N HIS A 223 7.72 -8.66 -13.29
CA HIS A 223 7.91 -8.82 -14.74
C HIS A 223 9.15 -9.64 -15.02
N GLY A 224 9.20 -10.84 -14.46
CA GLY A 224 10.40 -11.65 -14.34
C GLY A 224 11.22 -11.31 -13.10
N VAL A 225 12.40 -11.90 -12.98
CA VAL A 225 13.27 -11.77 -11.79
C VAL A 225 13.84 -10.35 -11.64
N GLY A 226 14.16 -9.73 -12.77
CA GLY A 226 14.91 -8.46 -12.80
C GLY A 226 14.11 -7.23 -13.17
N ALA A 227 12.80 -7.33 -13.24
CA ALA A 227 11.95 -6.18 -13.56
C ALA A 227 10.63 -6.19 -12.79
N THR A 228 10.16 -5.01 -12.45
CA THR A 228 8.89 -4.77 -11.79
C THR A 228 8.13 -3.69 -12.53
N GLU A 229 6.86 -3.90 -12.78
CA GLU A 229 5.95 -2.87 -13.27
C GLU A 229 5.23 -2.23 -12.08
N SER A 230 5.43 -0.95 -11.90
CA SER A 230 4.79 -0.16 -10.87
C SER A 230 3.45 0.38 -11.37
N TRP A 231 2.40 0.20 -10.60
CA TRP A 231 1.11 0.81 -10.84
C TRP A 231 0.81 1.80 -9.72
N ARG A 232 0.38 3.00 -10.10
CA ARG A 232 0.00 4.06 -9.17
C ARG A 232 -1.38 4.57 -9.50
N MET A 233 -2.21 4.58 -8.49
CA MET A 233 -3.55 5.13 -8.52
C MET A 233 -3.67 6.16 -7.40
N TYR A 234 -4.29 7.29 -7.69
CA TYR A 234 -4.38 8.40 -6.75
C TYR A 234 -5.83 8.66 -6.40
N PRO A 235 -6.24 8.32 -5.18
CA PRO A 235 -7.60 8.53 -4.70
C PRO A 235 -7.83 9.98 -4.28
N VAL A 236 -9.08 10.39 -4.38
CA VAL A 236 -9.62 11.64 -3.86
C VAL A 236 -11.05 11.41 -3.40
N ASP A 237 -11.52 12.16 -2.42
CA ASP A 237 -12.91 12.09 -2.02
C ASP A 237 -13.83 12.44 -3.21
N LYS A 238 -14.86 11.63 -3.44
CA LYS A 238 -15.82 11.84 -4.55
C LYS A 238 -16.39 13.26 -4.56
N ASN A 239 -16.64 13.83 -3.40
CA ASN A 239 -17.25 15.14 -3.23
C ASN A 239 -16.21 16.27 -3.06
N ALA A 240 -14.92 15.99 -3.23
CA ALA A 240 -13.89 17.01 -3.09
C ALA A 240 -14.06 18.13 -4.13
N PRO A 241 -13.97 19.38 -3.74
CA PRO A 241 -13.99 20.51 -4.67
C PRO A 241 -12.89 20.43 -5.72
N LYS A 242 -13.12 21.02 -6.89
CA LYS A 242 -12.14 21.00 -7.98
C LYS A 242 -10.76 21.53 -7.56
N VAL A 243 -10.70 22.56 -6.75
CA VAL A 243 -9.44 23.13 -6.26
C VAL A 243 -8.63 22.10 -5.44
N VAL A 244 -9.30 21.29 -4.63
CA VAL A 244 -8.68 20.20 -3.85
C VAL A 244 -8.16 19.12 -4.78
N ARG A 245 -8.97 18.69 -5.75
CA ARG A 245 -8.56 17.68 -6.76
C ARG A 245 -7.34 18.13 -7.56
N ASP A 246 -7.33 19.39 -7.99
CA ASP A 246 -6.18 19.95 -8.74
C ASP A 246 -4.93 20.08 -7.87
N ALA A 247 -5.08 20.41 -6.60
CA ALA A 247 -3.97 20.46 -5.65
C ALA A 247 -3.37 19.05 -5.42
N LEU A 248 -4.22 18.05 -5.18
CA LEU A 248 -3.78 16.66 -5.01
C LEU A 248 -3.13 16.10 -6.28
N ARG A 249 -3.63 16.44 -7.46
CA ARG A 249 -3.01 16.04 -8.72
C ARG A 249 -1.60 16.59 -8.85
N ARG A 250 -1.43 17.90 -8.61
CA ARG A 250 -0.09 18.52 -8.64
C ARG A 250 0.85 17.91 -7.62
N TYR A 251 0.33 17.65 -6.43
CA TYR A 251 1.08 16.98 -5.38
C TYR A 251 1.53 15.57 -5.82
N ALA A 252 0.59 14.74 -6.31
CA ALA A 252 0.88 13.39 -6.75
C ALA A 252 1.95 13.36 -7.86
N MET A 253 1.83 14.22 -8.85
CA MET A 253 2.82 14.30 -9.94
C MET A 253 4.19 14.75 -9.45
N ARG A 254 4.24 15.77 -8.59
CA ARG A 254 5.49 16.34 -8.11
C ARG A 254 6.23 15.42 -7.13
N TYR A 255 5.48 14.66 -6.34
CA TYR A 255 6.03 13.92 -5.22
C TYR A 255 6.15 12.41 -5.50
N CYS A 256 5.07 11.77 -5.92
CA CYS A 256 4.93 10.32 -6.00
C CYS A 256 4.80 9.79 -7.44
N GLY A 257 4.88 10.62 -8.46
CA GLY A 257 4.86 10.19 -9.87
C GLY A 257 6.21 9.62 -10.31
N PRO A 258 6.29 9.02 -11.50
CA PRO A 258 7.54 8.42 -12.01
C PRO A 258 8.70 9.40 -12.15
N ALA A 259 8.42 10.68 -12.31
CA ALA A 259 9.38 11.77 -12.26
C ALA A 259 9.24 12.61 -10.98
N GLY A 260 8.56 12.07 -9.99
CA GLY A 260 8.36 12.71 -8.70
C GLY A 260 9.62 12.61 -7.84
N MET A 261 9.76 13.56 -6.96
CA MET A 261 11.00 13.74 -6.20
C MET A 261 11.34 12.54 -5.30
N THR A 262 10.38 12.00 -4.57
CA THR A 262 10.62 10.83 -3.70
C THR A 262 10.70 9.54 -4.47
N GLU A 263 9.83 9.36 -5.43
CA GLU A 263 9.80 8.12 -6.21
C GLU A 263 11.08 7.92 -7.03
N SER A 264 11.65 9.00 -7.57
CA SER A 264 12.91 8.93 -8.31
C SER A 264 14.08 8.52 -7.41
N ASP A 265 14.12 9.04 -6.18
CA ASP A 265 15.14 8.68 -5.19
C ASP A 265 15.03 7.17 -4.83
N ASP A 266 13.81 6.69 -4.59
CA ASP A 266 13.56 5.27 -4.29
C ASP A 266 13.95 4.36 -5.45
N MET A 267 13.54 4.72 -6.67
CA MET A 267 13.87 3.94 -7.87
C MET A 267 15.38 3.83 -8.09
N GLU A 268 16.12 4.88 -7.84
CA GLU A 268 17.58 4.87 -7.94
C GLU A 268 18.19 3.83 -7.00
N ASN A 269 17.75 3.81 -5.74
CA ASN A 269 18.21 2.81 -4.78
C ASN A 269 17.87 1.39 -5.23
N TRP A 270 16.65 1.12 -5.64
CA TRP A 270 16.24 -0.23 -6.05
C TRP A 270 16.96 -0.69 -7.32
N ASN A 271 17.19 0.23 -8.27
CA ASN A 271 17.91 -0.06 -9.51
C ASN A 271 19.35 -0.51 -9.25
N TYR A 272 19.99 -0.01 -8.21
CA TYR A 272 21.34 -0.42 -7.83
C TYR A 272 21.37 -1.61 -6.87
N CYS A 273 20.45 -1.68 -5.94
CA CYS A 273 20.37 -2.78 -4.98
C CYS A 273 20.18 -4.13 -5.68
N HIS A 274 19.35 -4.19 -6.71
CA HIS A 274 19.10 -5.45 -7.41
C HIS A 274 20.35 -6.01 -8.10
N PRO A 275 21.04 -5.31 -9.01
CA PRO A 275 22.26 -5.83 -9.62
C PRO A 275 23.38 -6.07 -8.60
N ALA A 276 23.49 -5.25 -7.56
CA ALA A 276 24.45 -5.47 -6.48
C ALA A 276 24.21 -6.80 -5.76
N SER A 277 22.94 -7.15 -5.51
CA SER A 277 22.56 -8.41 -4.88
C SER A 277 22.85 -9.64 -5.77
N MET A 278 22.98 -9.45 -7.08
CA MET A 278 23.27 -10.52 -8.04
C MET A 278 24.77 -10.81 -8.18
N GLY A 279 25.62 -10.02 -7.52
CA GLY A 279 27.07 -10.24 -7.54
C GLY A 279 27.48 -11.57 -6.91
N THR A 280 28.46 -12.26 -7.50
CA THR A 280 28.88 -13.61 -7.08
C THR A 280 29.26 -13.69 -5.59
N ILE A 281 29.85 -12.65 -5.05
CA ILE A 281 30.21 -12.59 -3.63
C ILE A 281 28.98 -12.19 -2.79
N ALA A 282 28.18 -11.22 -3.25
CA ALA A 282 27.02 -10.75 -2.52
C ALA A 282 26.01 -11.88 -2.25
N GLN A 283 25.82 -12.80 -3.21
CA GLN A 283 24.94 -13.97 -3.06
C GLN A 283 25.39 -14.96 -1.98
N ARG A 284 26.62 -14.88 -1.53
CA ARG A 284 27.17 -15.75 -0.48
C ARG A 284 27.04 -15.17 0.92
N LEU A 285 26.68 -13.89 1.01
CA LEU A 285 26.58 -13.16 2.27
C LEU A 285 25.12 -13.10 2.71
N PRO A 286 24.84 -13.33 4.00
CA PRO A 286 23.49 -13.15 4.53
C PRO A 286 23.14 -11.66 4.56
N TYR A 287 21.85 -11.34 4.38
CA TYR A 287 21.33 -10.03 4.72
C TYR A 287 20.99 -9.97 6.21
N ASN A 288 21.23 -8.82 6.81
CA ASN A 288 20.83 -8.57 8.20
C ASN A 288 19.41 -7.99 8.21
N PHE A 289 18.52 -8.62 8.96
CA PHE A 289 17.16 -8.19 9.25
C PHE A 289 16.90 -8.16 10.77
N GLU A 290 17.89 -7.74 11.54
CA GLU A 290 17.85 -7.77 13.02
C GLU A 290 17.33 -6.49 13.64
N MET A 291 17.08 -5.44 12.85
CA MET A 291 16.62 -4.15 13.40
C MET A 291 15.28 -4.33 14.12
N GLY A 292 15.31 -4.11 15.44
CA GLY A 292 14.15 -4.29 16.34
C GLY A 292 13.87 -5.74 16.75
N LEU A 293 14.70 -6.71 16.35
CA LEU A 293 14.52 -8.10 16.74
C LEU A 293 14.65 -8.27 18.26
N GLY A 294 13.71 -8.99 18.87
CA GLY A 294 13.63 -9.19 20.31
C GLY A 294 13.02 -8.02 21.10
N HIS A 295 12.50 -7.01 20.39
CA HIS A 295 11.81 -5.86 20.98
C HIS A 295 10.36 -5.73 20.47
N GLU A 296 9.80 -6.85 20.04
CA GLU A 296 8.43 -6.96 19.57
C GLU A 296 7.45 -6.71 20.72
N GLN A 297 6.34 -6.10 20.38
CA GLN A 297 5.26 -5.77 21.31
C GLN A 297 3.94 -6.28 20.75
N THR A 298 3.02 -6.57 21.63
CA THR A 298 1.62 -6.87 21.29
C THR A 298 0.71 -5.80 21.85
N ASP A 299 -0.44 -5.61 21.23
CA ASP A 299 -1.48 -4.70 21.72
C ASP A 299 -2.79 -5.48 21.80
N GLU A 300 -3.46 -5.45 22.97
CA GLU A 300 -4.70 -6.19 23.20
C GLU A 300 -5.81 -5.83 22.20
N ARG A 301 -5.73 -4.65 21.61
CA ARG A 301 -6.69 -4.19 20.59
C ARG A 301 -6.48 -4.87 19.24
N TRP A 302 -5.27 -5.37 18.97
CA TRP A 302 -4.88 -6.02 17.72
C TRP A 302 -3.93 -7.21 18.01
N PRO A 303 -4.48 -8.27 18.62
CA PRO A 303 -3.65 -9.39 19.13
C PRO A 303 -2.95 -10.20 18.02
N GLU A 304 -3.44 -10.12 16.77
CA GLU A 304 -2.83 -10.79 15.62
C GLU A 304 -1.65 -10.02 15.03
N MET A 305 -1.46 -8.75 15.45
CA MET A 305 -0.42 -7.88 14.91
C MET A 305 0.76 -7.80 15.85
N THR A 306 1.96 -7.98 15.31
CA THR A 306 3.21 -7.73 16.00
C THR A 306 3.64 -6.28 15.75
N LEU A 307 3.78 -5.52 16.82
CA LEU A 307 4.20 -4.13 16.77
C LEU A 307 5.69 -4.04 17.13
N ASN A 308 6.38 -3.11 16.51
CA ASN A 308 7.74 -2.77 16.88
C ASN A 308 7.97 -1.27 16.75
N TYR A 309 9.11 -0.79 17.25
CA TYR A 309 9.52 0.58 17.00
C TYR A 309 9.47 0.90 15.50
N ARG A 310 9.05 2.12 15.16
CA ARG A 310 8.85 2.52 13.75
C ARG A 310 10.05 2.26 12.86
N ILE A 311 11.26 2.43 13.37
CA ILE A 311 12.49 2.07 12.67
C ILE A 311 12.84 0.63 13.08
N SER A 312 12.21 -0.34 12.45
CA SER A 312 12.50 -1.75 12.60
C SER A 312 12.24 -2.49 11.29
N GLU A 313 12.72 -3.71 11.19
CA GLU A 313 12.52 -4.58 10.04
C GLU A 313 11.42 -5.64 10.30
N GLU A 314 10.58 -5.39 11.30
CA GLU A 314 9.48 -6.29 11.65
C GLU A 314 8.57 -6.65 10.45
N PRO A 315 8.09 -5.68 9.64
CA PRO A 315 7.27 -6.02 8.49
C PRO A 315 8.03 -6.79 7.41
N ALA A 316 9.34 -6.61 7.32
CA ALA A 316 10.19 -7.35 6.40
C ALA A 316 10.29 -8.82 6.81
N ARG A 317 10.54 -9.08 8.10
CA ARG A 317 10.62 -10.45 8.64
C ARG A 317 9.31 -11.19 8.40
N ALA A 318 8.17 -10.60 8.74
CA ALA A 318 6.86 -11.17 8.50
C ALA A 318 6.64 -11.50 7.01
N ARG A 319 6.96 -10.54 6.13
CA ARG A 319 6.78 -10.67 4.69
C ARG A 319 7.65 -11.74 4.06
N PHE A 320 8.96 -11.79 4.39
CA PHE A 320 9.85 -12.79 3.82
C PHE A 320 9.57 -14.20 4.36
N SER A 321 9.16 -14.32 5.62
CA SER A 321 8.70 -15.60 6.18
C SER A 321 7.49 -16.11 5.39
N ARG A 322 6.49 -15.26 5.17
CA ARG A 322 5.29 -15.64 4.40
C ARG A 322 5.60 -15.94 2.94
N TRP A 323 6.50 -15.18 2.33
CA TRP A 323 6.96 -15.46 0.97
C TRP A 323 7.58 -16.86 0.87
N LEU A 324 8.40 -17.24 1.83
CA LEU A 324 9.00 -18.58 1.86
C LEU A 324 7.93 -19.68 1.99
N GLU A 325 6.96 -19.50 2.88
CA GLU A 325 5.82 -20.42 3.01
C GLU A 325 5.08 -20.61 1.68
N PHE A 326 4.82 -19.54 0.94
CA PHE A 326 4.21 -19.63 -0.39
C PHE A 326 5.09 -20.36 -1.41
N MET A 327 6.40 -20.22 -1.32
CA MET A 327 7.34 -20.93 -2.22
C MET A 327 7.43 -22.42 -1.92
N GLU A 328 7.15 -22.82 -0.68
CA GLU A 328 7.23 -24.22 -0.21
C GLU A 328 5.87 -24.93 -0.26
N ALA A 329 4.77 -24.20 -0.26
CA ALA A 329 3.41 -24.75 -0.27
C ALA A 329 3.09 -25.44 -1.58
N GLY A 330 2.43 -26.58 -1.50
CA GLY A 330 1.88 -27.29 -2.65
C GLY A 330 0.44 -26.88 -2.98
N SER A 331 -0.26 -26.31 -2.02
CA SER A 331 -1.68 -25.93 -2.15
C SER A 331 -2.08 -24.86 -1.12
N TRP A 332 -3.28 -24.31 -1.24
CA TRP A 332 -3.85 -23.42 -0.24
C TRP A 332 -4.08 -24.10 1.11
N ASP A 333 -4.29 -25.41 1.15
CA ASP A 333 -4.47 -26.16 2.40
C ASP A 333 -3.21 -26.18 3.26
N ASP A 334 -2.04 -25.96 2.66
CA ASP A 334 -0.78 -25.83 3.38
C ASP A 334 -0.63 -24.46 4.05
N LEU A 335 -1.31 -23.44 3.51
CA LEU A 335 -1.24 -22.05 3.90
C LEU A 335 -2.41 -21.59 4.77
N TYR A 336 -3.58 -22.21 4.62
CA TYR A 336 -4.84 -21.84 5.27
C TYR A 336 -5.61 -23.08 5.75
N PRO A 337 -6.31 -23.03 6.92
CA PRO A 337 -6.28 -21.91 7.85
C PRO A 337 -4.86 -21.67 8.37
N VAL A 338 -4.58 -20.42 8.72
CA VAL A 338 -3.28 -20.03 9.24
C VAL A 338 -2.97 -20.82 10.51
N LYS A 339 -1.89 -21.60 10.46
CA LYS A 339 -1.46 -22.40 11.62
C LYS A 339 -0.81 -21.44 12.61
N LYS A 340 -1.46 -21.15 13.73
CA LYS A 340 -0.86 -20.38 14.81
C LYS A 340 0.44 -21.07 15.23
N LYS A 341 1.55 -20.39 15.03
CA LYS A 341 2.84 -20.86 15.53
C LYS A 341 2.75 -20.90 17.06
N LYS A 342 3.03 -22.07 17.64
CA LYS A 342 3.05 -22.29 19.10
C LYS A 342 4.25 -21.57 19.70
#